data_e696353a48ad68b4a4b67c5f0b9ab0f2
#
_entry.id   e696353a48ad68b4a4b67c5f0b9ab0f2
#
_cell.length_a   1.000
_cell.length_b   1.000
_cell.length_c   1.000
_cell.angle_alpha   90.00
_cell.angle_beta   90.00
_cell.angle_gamma   90.00
#
_symmetry.space_group_name_H-M   'P 1'
#
loop_
_entity.id
_entity.type
_entity.pdbx_description
1 polymer ?
#
loop_
_entity_poly.entity_id
_entity_poly.type
_entity_poly.pdbx_seq_one_letter_code
_entity_poly.pdbx_strand_id
1 'polypeptide(L)'
;KYFLSLITILILFQGFKVFDIIFFKDKEYKKGYIVISPEKENLKTQMNLTDDFKKNATPKIEINFTELFAQAKPQNGKKISKPCLACHDFSSSQKNKIGPPLWKIVDRQVASIKNFKYSGAFIEYKKSWSREELFYFLENPKNYIKGTKMVYKGLKKAEERVDIISYLETLK
;
A
#
# COMPACT_ATOMS: atom_id res chain seq x y z
N LYS A 1 -16.15 5.22 -54.18
CA LYS A 1 -16.44 6.08 -52.98
C LYS A 1 -16.28 5.29 -51.68
N TYR A 2 -16.70 3.99 -51.59
CA TYR A 2 -16.59 3.16 -50.40
C TYR A 2 -15.16 2.70 -50.10
N PHE A 3 -14.28 2.59 -51.08
CA PHE A 3 -12.88 2.17 -50.89
C PHE A 3 -12.07 3.17 -50.06
N LEU A 4 -12.28 4.49 -50.29
CA LEU A 4 -11.64 5.53 -49.46
C LEU A 4 -12.13 5.48 -48.00
N SER A 5 -13.42 5.25 -47.77
CA SER A 5 -14.01 5.12 -46.44
C SER A 5 -13.44 3.92 -45.67
N LEU A 6 -13.21 2.78 -46.34
CA LEU A 6 -12.56 1.62 -45.74
C LEU A 6 -11.11 1.90 -45.31
N ILE A 7 -10.35 2.60 -46.11
CA ILE A 7 -8.96 2.98 -45.81
C ILE A 7 -8.92 3.90 -44.57
N THR A 8 -9.81 4.88 -44.49
CA THR A 8 -9.85 5.81 -43.33
C THR A 8 -10.19 5.09 -42.04
N ILE A 9 -11.11 4.11 -42.07
CA ILE A 9 -11.44 3.29 -40.91
C ILE A 9 -10.25 2.43 -40.46
N LEU A 10 -9.52 1.83 -41.41
CA LEU A 10 -8.31 1.06 -41.10
C LEU A 10 -7.20 1.91 -40.47
N ILE A 11 -6.99 3.13 -40.95
CA ILE A 11 -5.98 4.05 -40.40
C ILE A 11 -6.38 4.46 -38.99
N LEU A 12 -7.66 4.75 -38.71
CA LEU A 12 -8.15 5.08 -37.38
C LEU A 12 -7.99 3.90 -36.41
N PHE A 13 -8.25 2.69 -36.89
CA PHE A 13 -8.09 1.49 -36.05
C PHE A 13 -6.63 1.18 -35.69
N GLN A 14 -5.71 1.41 -36.64
CA GLN A 14 -4.27 1.29 -36.39
C GLN A 14 -3.77 2.40 -35.46
N GLY A 15 -4.27 3.61 -35.62
CA GLY A 15 -3.96 4.75 -34.73
C GLY A 15 -4.40 4.48 -33.29
N PHE A 16 -5.55 3.84 -33.10
CA PHE A 16 -6.04 3.47 -31.75
C PHE A 16 -5.16 2.41 -31.09
N LYS A 17 -4.66 1.42 -31.84
CA LYS A 17 -3.71 0.43 -31.31
C LYS A 17 -2.37 1.06 -30.92
N VAL A 18 -1.86 1.98 -31.68
CA VAL A 18 -0.61 2.69 -31.37
C VAL A 18 -0.80 3.59 -30.15
N PHE A 19 -1.93 4.25 -30.04
CA PHE A 19 -2.29 5.04 -28.88
C PHE A 19 -2.35 4.20 -27.59
N ASP A 20 -2.98 3.02 -27.68
CA ASP A 20 -3.07 2.07 -26.53
C ASP A 20 -1.68 1.62 -26.09
N ILE A 21 -0.76 1.32 -27.02
CA ILE A 21 0.61 0.92 -26.72
C ILE A 21 1.42 2.06 -26.08
N ILE A 22 1.19 3.32 -26.51
CA ILE A 22 1.96 4.47 -26.00
C ILE A 22 1.45 4.92 -24.63
N PHE A 23 0.12 4.95 -24.44
CA PHE A 23 -0.48 5.52 -23.23
C PHE A 23 -0.84 4.48 -22.15
N PHE A 24 -1.11 3.23 -22.55
CA PHE A 24 -1.52 2.16 -21.63
C PHE A 24 -0.54 1.00 -21.60
N LYS A 25 0.66 1.12 -22.20
CA LYS A 25 1.71 0.13 -22.03
C LYS A 25 1.96 0.04 -20.53
N ASP A 26 1.50 -1.04 -19.93
CA ASP A 26 1.70 -1.35 -18.53
C ASP A 26 3.16 -1.13 -18.18
N LYS A 27 3.44 -0.11 -17.36
CA LYS A 27 4.71 0.00 -16.70
C LYS A 27 4.82 -1.27 -15.88
N GLU A 28 5.61 -2.21 -16.38
CA GLU A 28 5.96 -3.42 -15.65
C GLU A 28 6.41 -2.99 -14.26
N TYR A 29 5.49 -3.14 -13.30
CA TYR A 29 5.75 -2.81 -11.91
C TYR A 29 6.76 -3.83 -11.41
N LYS A 30 8.04 -3.47 -11.43
CA LYS A 30 9.08 -4.25 -10.76
C LYS A 30 8.73 -4.34 -9.28
N LYS A 31 8.08 -5.42 -8.92
CA LYS A 31 7.93 -5.81 -7.52
C LYS A 31 9.33 -6.03 -6.95
N GLY A 32 9.68 -5.25 -5.95
CA GLY A 32 10.75 -5.67 -5.07
C GLY A 32 11.89 -4.68 -4.96
N TYR A 33 12.00 -4.11 -3.79
CA TYR A 33 13.24 -3.69 -3.20
C TYR A 33 14.05 -4.96 -2.87
N ILE A 34 15.13 -5.19 -3.62
CA ILE A 34 16.09 -6.24 -3.30
C ILE A 34 17.07 -5.65 -2.30
N VAL A 35 16.92 -5.99 -1.04
CA VAL A 35 18.00 -5.79 -0.06
C VAL A 35 19.06 -6.84 -0.35
N ILE A 36 20.13 -6.45 -1.02
CA ILE A 36 21.34 -7.25 -1.10
C ILE A 36 22.03 -7.09 0.26
N SER A 37 21.87 -8.08 1.12
CA SER A 37 22.72 -8.20 2.31
C SER A 37 24.10 -8.61 1.84
N PRO A 38 25.18 -7.89 2.20
CA PRO A 38 26.53 -8.33 1.90
C PRO A 38 26.93 -9.42 2.90
N GLU A 39 27.43 -10.53 2.32
CA GLU A 39 28.35 -11.47 2.93
C GLU A 39 27.79 -12.59 3.85
N LYS A 40 27.97 -13.85 3.46
CA LYS A 40 29.26 -14.58 3.57
C LYS A 40 29.33 -15.77 2.63
N GLU A 41 30.44 -15.84 1.94
CA GLU A 41 30.98 -17.01 1.23
C GLU A 41 31.14 -18.22 2.14
N ASN A 42 31.09 -19.38 1.45
CA ASN A 42 31.58 -20.69 1.83
C ASN A 42 30.64 -21.62 2.62
N LEU A 43 30.09 -22.60 1.95
CA LEU A 43 30.64 -23.96 1.96
C LEU A 43 29.86 -24.87 1.00
N LYS A 44 30.66 -25.52 0.13
CA LYS A 44 30.24 -26.65 -0.70
C LYS A 44 29.72 -27.79 0.18
N THR A 45 28.67 -28.49 -0.22
CA THR A 45 28.69 -29.94 -0.43
C THR A 45 27.29 -30.53 -0.60
N GLN A 46 27.16 -31.16 -1.76
CA GLN A 46 26.38 -32.37 -2.11
C GLN A 46 24.86 -32.44 -1.96
N MET A 47 24.30 -32.50 -3.14
CA MET A 47 23.24 -33.36 -3.66
C MET A 47 22.65 -34.41 -2.69
N ASN A 48 21.33 -34.39 -2.58
CA ASN A 48 20.52 -35.59 -2.86
C ASN A 48 19.14 -35.18 -3.35
N LEU A 49 18.81 -35.66 -4.52
CA LEU A 49 17.47 -35.66 -5.09
C LEU A 49 16.59 -36.64 -4.34
N THR A 50 15.43 -36.23 -3.92
CA THR A 50 14.21 -37.04 -4.06
C THR A 50 12.98 -36.15 -3.94
N ASP A 51 12.13 -36.28 -4.91
CA ASP A 51 10.76 -35.87 -5.12
C ASP A 51 9.95 -35.39 -3.89
N ASP A 52 9.38 -34.15 -4.01
CA ASP A 52 7.94 -34.03 -3.93
C ASP A 52 7.44 -32.69 -4.51
N PHE A 53 6.84 -32.76 -5.66
CA PHE A 53 6.04 -31.70 -6.25
C PHE A 53 4.76 -31.53 -5.40
N LYS A 54 4.67 -30.48 -4.58
CA LYS A 54 3.40 -29.78 -4.30
C LYS A 54 3.57 -28.64 -3.30
N LYS A 55 3.61 -27.45 -3.77
CA LYS A 55 2.79 -26.29 -3.34
C LYS A 55 3.47 -25.01 -3.80
N ASN A 56 2.90 -24.36 -4.77
CA ASN A 56 3.19 -22.97 -5.11
C ASN A 56 2.85 -22.07 -3.90
N ALA A 57 3.77 -22.00 -2.96
CA ALA A 57 3.82 -20.94 -1.99
C ALA A 57 4.70 -19.85 -2.59
N THR A 58 4.08 -18.79 -3.09
CA THR A 58 4.77 -17.53 -3.39
C THR A 58 5.68 -17.21 -2.19
N PRO A 59 6.98 -16.97 -2.36
CA PRO A 59 7.85 -16.67 -1.24
C PRO A 59 7.28 -15.43 -0.53
N LYS A 60 6.83 -15.61 0.71
CA LYS A 60 6.44 -14.52 1.60
C LYS A 60 7.74 -13.76 1.89
N ILE A 61 7.96 -12.66 1.19
CA ILE A 61 9.07 -11.76 1.49
C ILE A 61 8.83 -11.25 2.90
N GLU A 62 9.59 -11.74 3.86
CA GLU A 62 9.55 -11.23 5.23
C GLU A 62 10.14 -9.81 5.22
N ILE A 63 9.28 -8.82 5.38
CA ILE A 63 9.70 -7.42 5.48
C ILE A 63 10.36 -7.25 6.85
N ASN A 64 11.63 -6.89 6.87
CA ASN A 64 12.29 -6.48 8.11
C ASN A 64 11.78 -5.08 8.52
N PHE A 65 10.70 -5.05 9.29
CA PHE A 65 10.09 -3.80 9.75
C PHE A 65 11.05 -2.94 10.56
N THR A 66 11.92 -3.55 11.37
CA THR A 66 12.90 -2.81 12.19
C THR A 66 13.82 -1.98 11.33
N GLU A 67 14.39 -2.56 10.30
CA GLU A 67 15.28 -1.88 9.36
C GLU A 67 14.53 -0.83 8.53
N LEU A 68 13.33 -1.18 8.05
CA LEU A 68 12.51 -0.30 7.24
C LEU A 68 12.10 0.97 8.02
N PHE A 69 11.70 0.83 9.29
CA PHE A 69 11.34 1.96 10.14
C PHE A 69 12.55 2.75 10.64
N ALA A 70 13.75 2.14 10.72
CA ALA A 70 14.97 2.87 11.08
C ALA A 70 15.33 3.95 10.03
N GLN A 71 14.90 3.77 8.79
CA GLN A 71 15.15 4.72 7.70
C GLN A 71 14.01 5.73 7.49
N ALA A 72 12.95 5.66 8.29
CA ALA A 72 11.77 6.50 8.14
C ALA A 72 12.06 7.99 8.35
N LYS A 73 11.41 8.83 7.55
CA LYS A 73 11.54 10.28 7.57
C LYS A 73 10.21 10.94 7.94
N PRO A 74 9.93 11.20 9.23
CA PRO A 74 8.65 11.77 9.68
C PRO A 74 8.31 13.10 8.99
N GLN A 75 9.31 13.91 8.65
CA GLN A 75 9.09 15.18 7.94
C GLN A 75 8.54 14.97 6.53
N ASN A 76 8.97 13.90 5.85
CA ASN A 76 8.38 13.50 4.58
C ASN A 76 6.97 12.93 4.79
N GLY A 77 6.77 12.13 5.83
CA GLY A 77 5.46 11.62 6.24
C GLY A 77 4.44 12.74 6.47
N LYS A 78 4.85 13.85 7.11
CA LYS A 78 4.03 15.06 7.26
C LYS A 78 3.59 15.64 5.91
N LYS A 79 4.48 15.65 4.90
CA LYS A 79 4.12 16.12 3.55
C LYS A 79 3.15 15.17 2.87
N ILE A 80 3.40 13.86 2.95
CA ILE A 80 2.57 12.81 2.35
C ILE A 80 1.17 12.78 2.99
N SER A 81 1.05 13.10 4.28
CA SER A 81 -0.21 13.07 5.02
C SER A 81 -1.16 14.23 4.71
N LYS A 82 -0.74 15.26 3.95
CA LYS A 82 -1.58 16.42 3.63
C LYS A 82 -2.96 16.05 3.04
N PRO A 83 -3.08 15.12 2.07
CA PRO A 83 -4.39 14.71 1.56
C PRO A 83 -5.31 14.09 2.62
N CYS A 84 -4.75 13.46 3.65
CA CYS A 84 -5.52 12.83 4.72
C CYS A 84 -6.28 13.85 5.57
N LEU A 85 -5.76 15.09 5.68
CA LEU A 85 -6.39 16.19 6.43
C LEU A 85 -7.78 16.58 5.90
N ALA A 86 -8.08 16.27 4.65
CA ALA A 86 -9.40 16.50 4.08
C ALA A 86 -10.48 15.71 4.84
N CYS A 87 -10.15 14.52 5.32
CA CYS A 87 -11.08 13.60 5.97
C CYS A 87 -10.80 13.38 7.45
N HIS A 88 -9.57 13.61 7.93
CA HIS A 88 -9.16 13.30 9.29
C HIS A 88 -8.67 14.54 10.04
N ASP A 89 -8.88 14.57 11.35
CA ASP A 89 -8.26 15.53 12.25
C ASP A 89 -6.98 14.95 12.86
N PHE A 90 -5.90 15.73 12.83
CA PHE A 90 -4.58 15.35 13.37
C PHE A 90 -4.24 16.06 14.67
N SER A 91 -5.13 16.93 15.14
CA SER A 91 -4.91 17.72 16.34
C SER A 91 -5.35 16.98 17.61
N SER A 92 -4.86 17.45 18.76
CA SER A 92 -5.27 16.95 20.06
C SER A 92 -6.74 17.17 20.38
N SER A 93 -7.43 18.02 19.62
CA SER A 93 -8.89 18.24 19.75
C SER A 93 -9.72 17.02 19.30
N GLN A 94 -9.13 16.11 18.54
CA GLN A 94 -9.71 14.83 18.10
C GLN A 94 -11.12 14.96 17.52
N LYS A 95 -11.33 15.94 16.66
CA LYS A 95 -12.66 16.17 16.05
C LYS A 95 -12.97 15.07 15.03
N ASN A 96 -14.18 14.53 15.12
CA ASN A 96 -14.70 13.68 14.06
C ASN A 96 -14.97 14.51 12.81
N LYS A 97 -14.45 14.06 11.68
CA LYS A 97 -14.71 14.61 10.35
C LYS A 97 -15.41 13.55 9.48
N ILE A 98 -15.10 13.47 8.20
CA ILE A 98 -15.53 12.37 7.32
C ILE A 98 -14.95 11.04 7.82
N GLY A 99 -13.69 11.07 8.27
CA GLY A 99 -13.01 9.99 8.97
C GLY A 99 -12.78 10.29 10.45
N PRO A 100 -12.40 9.29 11.25
CA PRO A 100 -12.07 9.46 12.66
C PRO A 100 -10.75 10.26 12.82
N PRO A 101 -10.51 10.90 13.99
CA PRO A 101 -9.26 11.59 14.25
C PRO A 101 -8.07 10.61 14.28
N LEU A 102 -6.92 11.09 13.79
CA LEU A 102 -5.66 10.32 13.74
C LEU A 102 -4.68 10.69 14.88
N TRP A 103 -5.04 11.63 15.76
CA TRP A 103 -4.25 11.92 16.97
C TRP A 103 -4.11 10.64 17.80
N LYS A 104 -2.88 10.27 18.14
CA LYS A 104 -2.56 9.01 18.88
C LYS A 104 -3.16 7.76 18.21
N ILE A 105 -3.07 7.66 16.87
CA ILE A 105 -3.62 6.50 16.15
C ILE A 105 -2.78 5.24 16.34
N VAL A 106 -1.44 5.36 16.42
CA VAL A 106 -0.56 4.19 16.55
C VAL A 106 -0.85 3.49 17.88
N ASP A 107 -0.95 2.18 17.84
CA ASP A 107 -1.34 1.26 18.90
C ASP A 107 -2.76 1.42 19.46
N ARG A 108 -3.54 2.37 18.93
CA ARG A 108 -4.93 2.57 19.29
C ARG A 108 -5.79 1.41 18.74
N GLN A 109 -6.73 0.93 19.55
CA GLN A 109 -7.69 -0.09 19.10
C GLN A 109 -8.53 0.43 17.92
N VAL A 110 -8.71 -0.42 16.92
CA VAL A 110 -9.55 -0.11 15.75
C VAL A 110 -11.00 0.14 16.23
N ALA A 111 -11.66 1.10 15.60
CA ALA A 111 -13.04 1.49 15.89
C ALA A 111 -13.29 1.99 17.33
N SER A 112 -12.27 2.46 18.06
CA SER A 112 -12.39 2.88 19.47
C SER A 112 -12.79 4.34 19.69
N ILE A 113 -12.85 5.19 18.65
CA ILE A 113 -13.24 6.58 18.81
C ILE A 113 -14.74 6.67 19.08
N LYS A 114 -15.10 7.25 20.23
CA LYS A 114 -16.49 7.47 20.63
C LYS A 114 -17.19 8.41 19.66
N ASN A 115 -18.48 8.19 19.44
CA ASN A 115 -19.33 9.02 18.59
C ASN A 115 -18.88 9.11 17.11
N PHE A 116 -18.07 8.19 16.62
CA PHE A 116 -17.78 8.04 15.19
C PHE A 116 -18.50 6.80 14.62
N LYS A 117 -19.21 6.98 13.51
CA LYS A 117 -19.98 5.89 12.87
C LYS A 117 -19.09 5.06 11.95
N TYR A 118 -18.41 4.09 12.51
CA TYR A 118 -17.59 3.14 11.75
C TYR A 118 -18.44 2.25 10.82
N SER A 119 -17.79 1.64 9.80
CA SER A 119 -18.40 0.53 9.07
C SER A 119 -18.42 -0.74 9.92
N GLY A 120 -19.35 -1.67 9.64
CA GLY A 120 -19.38 -2.98 10.29
C GLY A 120 -18.03 -3.69 10.23
N ALA A 121 -17.38 -3.65 9.05
CA ALA A 121 -16.07 -4.24 8.85
C ALA A 121 -14.99 -3.72 9.84
N PHE A 122 -15.03 -2.45 10.22
CA PHE A 122 -14.10 -1.88 11.21
C PHE A 122 -14.46 -2.31 12.63
N ILE A 123 -15.75 -2.43 12.94
CA ILE A 123 -16.23 -2.86 14.26
C ILE A 123 -15.85 -4.34 14.50
N GLU A 124 -15.92 -5.15 13.47
CA GLU A 124 -15.59 -6.58 13.51
C GLU A 124 -14.08 -6.87 13.49
N TYR A 125 -13.27 -5.91 13.07
CA TYR A 125 -11.83 -6.11 12.85
C TYR A 125 -11.03 -6.35 14.13
N LYS A 126 -11.45 -5.87 15.28
CA LYS A 126 -10.96 -6.11 16.66
C LYS A 126 -9.44 -6.21 16.86
N LYS A 127 -8.66 -5.45 16.10
CA LYS A 127 -7.21 -5.32 16.25
C LYS A 127 -6.84 -3.92 16.72
N SER A 128 -5.56 -3.71 17.04
CA SER A 128 -4.98 -2.38 17.24
C SER A 128 -4.23 -1.93 15.99
N TRP A 129 -4.12 -0.63 15.82
CA TRP A 129 -3.35 -0.01 14.75
C TRP A 129 -1.85 -0.05 15.05
N SER A 130 -1.26 -1.25 15.12
CA SER A 130 0.20 -1.37 15.17
C SER A 130 0.85 -0.75 13.92
N ARG A 131 2.16 -0.53 13.97
CA ARG A 131 2.93 -0.11 12.78
C ARG A 131 2.69 -1.02 11.59
N GLU A 132 2.70 -2.31 11.83
CA GLU A 132 2.49 -3.34 10.80
C GLU A 132 1.07 -3.30 10.22
N GLU A 133 0.04 -3.22 11.08
CA GLU A 133 -1.36 -3.11 10.64
C GLU A 133 -1.58 -1.84 9.80
N LEU A 134 -1.03 -0.69 10.22
CA LEU A 134 -1.08 0.54 9.46
C LEU A 134 -0.33 0.43 8.12
N PHE A 135 0.81 -0.23 8.12
CA PHE A 135 1.62 -0.41 6.91
C PHE A 135 0.86 -1.16 5.82
N TYR A 136 0.24 -2.28 6.14
CA TYR A 136 -0.54 -3.05 5.17
C TYR A 136 -1.88 -2.38 4.84
N PHE A 137 -2.55 -1.79 5.83
CA PHE A 137 -3.78 -1.05 5.59
C PHE A 137 -3.58 0.12 4.63
N LEU A 138 -2.53 0.91 4.81
CA LEU A 138 -2.23 2.07 3.98
C LEU A 138 -1.82 1.70 2.54
N GLU A 139 -1.39 0.48 2.28
CA GLU A 139 -1.09 0.03 0.92
C GLU A 139 -2.34 -0.03 0.04
N ASN A 140 -3.42 -0.57 0.58
CA ASN A 140 -4.72 -0.65 -0.09
C ASN A 140 -5.84 -0.87 0.94
N PRO A 141 -6.43 0.21 1.49
CA PRO A 141 -7.45 0.10 2.53
C PRO A 141 -8.64 -0.77 2.16
N LYS A 142 -9.11 -0.67 0.91
CA LYS A 142 -10.29 -1.45 0.45
C LYS A 142 -10.03 -2.95 0.39
N ASN A 143 -8.80 -3.35 0.02
CA ASN A 143 -8.44 -4.76 -0.06
C ASN A 143 -8.10 -5.32 1.32
N TYR A 144 -7.52 -4.49 2.19
CA TYR A 144 -7.09 -4.92 3.52
C TYR A 144 -8.27 -5.12 4.48
N ILE A 145 -9.20 -4.15 4.54
CA ILE A 145 -10.45 -4.27 5.29
C ILE A 145 -11.61 -4.14 4.32
N LYS A 146 -12.07 -5.29 3.79
CA LYS A 146 -13.22 -5.35 2.87
C LYS A 146 -14.46 -4.81 3.57
N GLY A 147 -15.13 -3.85 2.95
CA GLY A 147 -16.30 -3.17 3.54
C GLY A 147 -15.95 -1.86 4.27
N THR A 148 -14.68 -1.41 4.24
CA THR A 148 -14.33 -0.07 4.69
C THR A 148 -15.04 1.01 3.88
N LYS A 149 -15.48 2.07 4.56
CA LYS A 149 -16.00 3.29 3.91
C LYS A 149 -14.90 4.27 3.50
N MET A 150 -13.64 4.02 3.86
CA MET A 150 -12.51 4.86 3.50
C MET A 150 -12.25 4.78 1.99
N VAL A 151 -12.37 5.93 1.32
CA VAL A 151 -12.18 6.05 -0.13
C VAL A 151 -10.77 6.57 -0.40
N TYR A 152 -9.78 5.73 -0.22
CA TYR A 152 -8.39 6.05 -0.45
C TYR A 152 -7.72 4.98 -1.31
N LYS A 153 -6.96 5.40 -2.33
CA LYS A 153 -6.31 4.46 -3.27
C LYS A 153 -5.11 3.72 -2.67
N GLY A 154 -4.61 4.21 -1.56
CA GLY A 154 -3.44 3.67 -0.87
C GLY A 154 -2.10 4.24 -1.33
N LEU A 155 -1.06 3.94 -0.56
CA LEU A 155 0.35 4.27 -0.80
C LEU A 155 1.09 3.00 -1.25
N LYS A 156 1.54 2.98 -2.50
CA LYS A 156 2.19 1.78 -3.07
C LYS A 156 3.64 1.61 -2.63
N LYS A 157 4.34 2.70 -2.37
CA LYS A 157 5.74 2.68 -1.93
C LYS A 157 5.84 2.38 -0.44
N ALA A 158 6.66 1.41 -0.08
CA ALA A 158 6.88 1.00 1.31
C ALA A 158 7.47 2.16 2.15
N GLU A 159 8.41 2.91 1.58
CA GLU A 159 9.05 4.05 2.20
C GLU A 159 8.05 5.16 2.56
N GLU A 160 7.10 5.44 1.66
CA GLU A 160 6.06 6.43 1.93
C GLU A 160 5.13 5.99 3.07
N ARG A 161 4.87 4.69 3.20
CA ARG A 161 4.06 4.14 4.30
C ARG A 161 4.77 4.25 5.64
N VAL A 162 6.05 3.90 5.72
CA VAL A 162 6.80 4.04 6.98
C VAL A 162 7.02 5.50 7.37
N ASP A 163 7.24 6.37 6.41
CA ASP A 163 7.39 7.81 6.64
C ASP A 163 6.11 8.39 7.28
N ILE A 164 4.92 8.07 6.71
CA ILE A 164 3.67 8.59 7.24
C ILE A 164 3.33 7.97 8.60
N ILE A 165 3.58 6.69 8.83
CA ILE A 165 3.36 6.03 10.11
C ILE A 165 4.27 6.66 11.18
N SER A 166 5.55 6.85 10.88
CA SER A 166 6.47 7.51 11.78
C SER A 166 6.07 8.95 12.09
N TYR A 167 5.50 9.68 11.12
CA TYR A 167 4.91 10.99 11.41
C TYR A 167 3.69 10.87 12.34
N LEU A 168 2.78 9.92 12.09
CA LEU A 168 1.61 9.73 12.96
C LEU A 168 1.99 9.38 14.40
N GLU A 169 3.10 8.71 14.62
CA GLU A 169 3.66 8.45 15.97
C GLU A 169 4.10 9.72 16.71
N THR A 170 4.43 10.78 16.00
CA THR A 170 4.75 12.08 16.63
C THR A 170 3.52 12.82 17.16
N LEU A 171 2.32 12.40 16.77
CA LEU A 171 1.05 13.00 17.19
C LEU A 171 0.61 12.44 18.57
N LYS A 172 1.26 12.92 19.64
CA LYS A 172 1.07 12.45 21.02
C LYS A 172 0.55 13.55 21.93
#